data_cd84119c784d8df5a60741c974aead80
#
_entry.id   cd84119c784d8df5a60741c974aead80
#
_cell.length_a   1.000
_cell.length_b   1.000
_cell.length_c   1.000
_cell.angle_alpha   90.00
_cell.angle_beta   90.00
_cell.angle_gamma   90.00
#
_symmetry.space_group_name_H-M   'P 1'
#
loop_
_entity.id
_entity.type
_entity.pdbx_description
1 polymer ?
#
loop_
_entity_poly.entity_id
_entity_poly.type
_entity_poly.pdbx_seq_one_letter_code
_entity_poly.pdbx_strand_id
1 'polypeptide(L)'
;KGTVGGKVVLVTGGSSGIGLAAAHKFAEAGAVTIICGRDQDKLDEACKEAKARGYQFVAYPADIADMADCDRFVQLLVANHGGVDFLINNAGRSIRRAIESSYDRFHDYERTMQLNYFGCLRVTMGFLPAMVEQRKGHIVNISSIGVLTNAPRFSAYVASKAALDAWTRCAASEYADQGVSFTTINMPLVRTPMIAPTQLYNN
;
A
#
# COMPACT_ATOMS: atom_id res chain seq x y z
N LYS A 1 0.46 -19.38 16.76
CA LYS A 1 1.20 -18.45 15.87
C LYS A 1 0.65 -18.63 14.47
N GLY A 2 0.14 -17.56 13.86
CA GLY A 2 -0.42 -17.61 12.51
C GLY A 2 0.63 -17.88 11.44
N THR A 3 0.22 -18.07 10.21
CA THR A 3 1.07 -18.36 9.03
C THR A 3 2.12 -17.28 8.74
N VAL A 4 2.00 -16.07 9.35
CA VAL A 4 2.91 -14.93 9.18
C VAL A 4 3.94 -14.79 10.32
N GLY A 5 3.93 -15.66 11.33
CA GLY A 5 4.88 -15.60 12.44
C GLY A 5 6.33 -15.70 11.97
N GLY A 6 7.17 -14.71 12.33
CA GLY A 6 8.57 -14.61 11.91
C GLY A 6 8.79 -14.19 10.46
N LYS A 7 7.73 -13.90 9.68
CA LYS A 7 7.83 -13.40 8.31
C LYS A 7 8.02 -11.89 8.28
N VAL A 8 8.71 -11.39 7.28
CA VAL A 8 8.88 -9.97 7.03
C VAL A 8 7.68 -9.44 6.24
N VAL A 9 6.92 -8.53 6.85
CA VAL A 9 5.72 -7.92 6.26
C VAL A 9 5.94 -6.42 6.12
N LEU A 10 5.88 -5.89 4.91
CA LEU A 10 5.88 -4.47 4.65
C LEU A 10 4.46 -3.97 4.40
N VAL A 11 4.05 -2.92 5.11
CA VAL A 11 2.80 -2.19 4.88
C VAL A 11 3.12 -0.77 4.44
N THR A 12 2.91 -0.44 3.17
CA THR A 12 3.06 0.94 2.69
C THR A 12 1.90 1.81 3.19
N GLY A 13 2.19 3.06 3.57
CA GLY A 13 1.20 3.91 4.23
C GLY A 13 0.72 3.34 5.57
N GLY A 14 1.62 2.67 6.29
CA GLY A 14 1.32 1.95 7.54
C GLY A 14 1.23 2.83 8.78
N SER A 15 1.38 4.16 8.67
CA SER A 15 1.32 5.08 9.81
C SER A 15 -0.08 5.58 10.16
N SER A 16 -1.11 5.21 9.42
CA SER A 16 -2.50 5.62 9.68
C SER A 16 -3.54 4.71 9.03
N GLY A 17 -4.78 4.85 9.45
CA GLY A 17 -5.95 4.24 8.80
C GLY A 17 -5.86 2.72 8.64
N ILE A 18 -6.23 2.24 7.45
CA ILE A 18 -6.26 0.80 7.12
C ILE A 18 -4.85 0.19 7.25
N GLY A 19 -3.81 0.90 6.78
CA GLY A 19 -2.43 0.42 6.85
C GLY A 19 -1.96 0.21 8.28
N LEU A 20 -2.23 1.14 9.17
CA LEU A 20 -1.88 1.03 10.60
C LEU A 20 -2.63 -0.13 11.26
N ALA A 21 -3.93 -0.25 11.01
CA ALA A 21 -4.72 -1.35 11.54
C ALA A 21 -4.20 -2.73 11.07
N ALA A 22 -3.84 -2.83 9.78
CA ALA A 22 -3.24 -4.04 9.23
C ALA A 22 -1.87 -4.34 9.86
N ALA A 23 -1.00 -3.31 10.01
CA ALA A 23 0.31 -3.46 10.63
C ALA A 23 0.20 -4.00 12.06
N HIS A 24 -0.75 -3.50 12.85
CA HIS A 24 -1.01 -4.03 14.18
C HIS A 24 -1.39 -5.51 14.15
N LYS A 25 -2.25 -5.92 13.22
CA LYS A 25 -2.67 -7.34 13.10
C LYS A 25 -1.52 -8.25 12.71
N PHE A 26 -0.63 -7.82 11.82
CA PHE A 26 0.56 -8.60 11.47
C PHE A 26 1.52 -8.73 12.65
N ALA A 27 1.75 -7.65 13.39
CA ALA A 27 2.63 -7.69 14.57
C ALA A 27 2.05 -8.55 15.70
N GLU A 28 0.73 -8.47 15.97
CA GLU A 28 0.02 -9.36 16.90
C GLU A 28 0.19 -10.84 16.52
N ALA A 29 0.21 -11.13 15.21
CA ALA A 29 0.43 -12.48 14.70
C ALA A 29 1.90 -12.94 14.72
N GLY A 30 2.82 -12.07 15.18
CA GLY A 30 4.24 -12.38 15.35
C GLY A 30 5.10 -12.14 14.12
N ALA A 31 4.64 -11.36 13.15
CA ALA A 31 5.43 -10.94 11.99
C ALA A 31 6.47 -9.88 12.37
N VAL A 32 7.58 -9.84 11.65
CA VAL A 32 8.48 -8.67 11.61
C VAL A 32 7.78 -7.63 10.75
N THR A 33 7.13 -6.67 11.39
CA THR A 33 6.25 -5.72 10.70
C THR A 33 6.98 -4.42 10.42
N ILE A 34 7.13 -4.13 9.13
CA ILE A 34 7.73 -2.90 8.62
C ILE A 34 6.60 -1.97 8.14
N ILE A 35 6.68 -0.71 8.52
CA ILE A 35 5.78 0.34 8.03
C ILE A 35 6.57 1.43 7.32
N CYS A 36 6.00 2.05 6.30
CA CYS A 36 6.56 3.25 5.70
C CYS A 36 5.50 4.34 5.49
N GLY A 37 5.98 5.57 5.44
CA GLY A 37 5.19 6.77 5.21
C GLY A 37 6.10 7.99 5.07
N ARG A 38 5.55 9.14 4.65
CA ARG A 38 6.32 10.37 4.43
C ARG A 38 6.55 11.19 5.71
N ASP A 39 5.68 11.02 6.68
CA ASP A 39 5.59 11.83 7.90
C ASP A 39 6.25 11.07 9.05
N GLN A 40 7.43 11.55 9.47
CA GLN A 40 8.21 10.92 10.53
C GLN A 40 7.46 10.94 11.88
N ASP A 41 6.77 12.03 12.20
CA ASP A 41 6.05 12.13 13.48
C ASP A 41 4.94 11.07 13.58
N LYS A 42 4.22 10.82 12.47
CA LYS A 42 3.21 9.76 12.42
C LYS A 42 3.80 8.36 12.49
N LEU A 43 4.97 8.14 11.90
CA LEU A 43 5.68 6.88 12.02
C LEU A 43 6.11 6.64 13.47
N ASP A 44 6.63 7.66 14.13
CA ASP A 44 7.06 7.60 15.55
C ASP A 44 5.87 7.35 16.48
N GLU A 45 4.73 8.00 16.22
CA GLU A 45 3.49 7.76 16.96
C GLU A 45 3.00 6.32 16.80
N ALA A 46 2.97 5.80 15.57
CA ALA A 46 2.60 4.42 15.29
C ALA A 46 3.52 3.41 15.99
N CYS A 47 4.83 3.69 16.04
CA CYS A 47 5.80 2.86 16.77
C CYS A 47 5.57 2.90 18.30
N LYS A 48 5.23 4.08 18.86
CA LYS A 48 4.87 4.21 20.28
C LYS A 48 3.61 3.43 20.62
N GLU A 49 2.59 3.50 19.74
CA GLU A 49 1.35 2.74 19.90
C GLU A 49 1.61 1.22 19.88
N ALA A 50 2.42 0.74 18.92
CA ALA A 50 2.81 -0.66 18.85
C ALA A 50 3.51 -1.13 20.12
N LYS A 51 4.46 -0.34 20.62
CA LYS A 51 5.21 -0.63 21.87
C LYS A 51 4.27 -0.72 23.07
N ALA A 52 3.29 0.18 23.16
CA ALA A 52 2.30 0.14 24.24
C ALA A 52 1.41 -1.12 24.20
N ARG A 53 1.28 -1.74 23.03
CA ARG A 53 0.55 -3.02 22.83
C ARG A 53 1.45 -4.27 22.96
N GLY A 54 2.74 -4.10 23.28
CA GLY A 54 3.68 -5.20 23.55
C GLY A 54 4.39 -5.77 22.32
N TYR A 55 4.39 -5.07 21.17
CA TYR A 55 5.16 -5.44 19.98
C TYR A 55 5.84 -4.23 19.33
N GLN A 56 6.59 -4.44 18.27
CA GLN A 56 7.38 -3.38 17.66
C GLN A 56 7.12 -3.31 16.15
N PHE A 57 7.09 -2.07 15.63
CA PHE A 57 7.23 -1.82 14.20
C PHE A 57 8.66 -1.40 13.88
N VAL A 58 9.12 -1.76 12.69
CA VAL A 58 10.29 -1.15 12.05
C VAL A 58 9.76 -0.10 11.09
N ALA A 59 10.10 1.17 11.31
CA ALA A 59 9.56 2.27 10.53
C ALA A 59 10.63 2.89 9.62
N TYR A 60 10.26 3.17 8.38
CA TYR A 60 11.12 3.84 7.40
C TYR A 60 10.39 5.02 6.75
N PRO A 61 10.96 6.22 6.75
CA PRO A 61 10.43 7.32 5.96
C PRO A 61 10.65 7.03 4.47
N ALA A 62 9.57 7.08 3.67
CA ALA A 62 9.62 6.92 2.23
C ALA A 62 8.42 7.59 1.56
N ASP A 63 8.67 8.30 0.45
CA ASP A 63 7.63 8.80 -0.44
C ASP A 63 7.42 7.85 -1.62
N ILE A 64 6.36 7.07 -1.56
CA ILE A 64 6.01 6.12 -2.62
C ILE A 64 5.61 6.82 -3.94
N ALA A 65 5.35 8.12 -3.93
CA ALA A 65 5.14 8.88 -5.17
C ALA A 65 6.45 9.30 -5.87
N ASP A 66 7.59 9.19 -5.21
CA ASP A 66 8.92 9.47 -5.75
C ASP A 66 9.61 8.17 -6.17
N MET A 67 9.94 8.05 -7.46
CA MET A 67 10.54 6.83 -8.01
C MET A 67 11.95 6.57 -7.48
N ALA A 68 12.76 7.62 -7.31
CA ALA A 68 14.10 7.49 -6.77
C ALA A 68 14.06 7.08 -5.28
N ASP A 69 13.09 7.62 -4.54
CA ASP A 69 12.89 7.24 -3.14
C ASP A 69 12.37 5.80 -3.01
N CYS A 70 11.49 5.35 -3.92
CA CYS A 70 11.10 3.95 -4.01
C CYS A 70 12.32 3.02 -4.19
N ASP A 71 13.22 3.35 -5.11
CA ASP A 71 14.42 2.54 -5.36
C ASP A 71 15.34 2.48 -4.15
N ARG A 72 15.62 3.64 -3.54
CA ARG A 72 16.39 3.75 -2.30
C ARG A 72 15.76 2.90 -1.19
N PHE A 73 14.46 3.02 -1.00
CA PHE A 73 13.71 2.31 0.03
C PHE A 73 13.75 0.79 -0.16
N VAL A 74 13.51 0.31 -1.38
CA VAL A 74 13.59 -1.13 -1.71
C VAL A 74 14.99 -1.66 -1.44
N GLN A 75 16.05 -0.99 -1.93
CA GLN A 75 17.44 -1.38 -1.71
C GLN A 75 17.75 -1.46 -0.22
N LEU A 76 17.31 -0.49 0.57
CA LEU A 76 17.49 -0.47 2.02
C LEU A 76 16.85 -1.69 2.71
N LEU A 77 15.63 -2.05 2.32
CA LEU A 77 14.94 -3.19 2.90
C LEU A 77 15.56 -4.52 2.46
N VAL A 78 16.00 -4.64 1.23
CA VAL A 78 16.72 -5.83 0.76
C VAL A 78 18.03 -6.00 1.52
N ALA A 79 18.80 -4.93 1.72
CA ALA A 79 20.04 -4.96 2.47
C ALA A 79 19.85 -5.33 3.95
N ASN A 80 18.82 -4.77 4.60
CA ASN A 80 18.63 -4.92 6.05
C ASN A 80 17.81 -6.17 6.43
N HIS A 81 16.93 -6.64 5.55
CA HIS A 81 15.96 -7.70 5.85
C HIS A 81 15.97 -8.85 4.85
N GLY A 82 16.82 -8.80 3.80
CA GLY A 82 16.81 -9.79 2.72
C GLY A 82 15.59 -9.69 1.80
N GLY A 83 14.86 -8.60 1.85
CA GLY A 83 13.59 -8.39 1.15
C GLY A 83 12.38 -8.51 2.06
N VAL A 84 11.22 -8.81 1.49
CA VAL A 84 9.95 -8.97 2.22
C VAL A 84 9.24 -10.26 1.79
N ASP A 85 8.62 -10.96 2.74
CA ASP A 85 7.77 -12.13 2.46
C ASP A 85 6.37 -11.70 1.99
N PHE A 86 5.86 -10.59 2.57
CA PHE A 86 4.56 -10.02 2.25
C PHE A 86 4.70 -8.52 1.99
N LEU A 87 4.19 -8.07 0.86
CA LEU A 87 4.08 -6.66 0.52
C LEU A 87 2.61 -6.25 0.52
N ILE A 88 2.23 -5.36 1.42
CA ILE A 88 0.87 -4.79 1.49
C ILE A 88 0.91 -3.38 0.88
N ASN A 89 0.53 -3.28 -0.37
CA ASN A 89 0.40 -2.03 -1.08
C ASN A 89 -0.88 -1.31 -0.65
N ASN A 90 -0.76 -0.50 0.40
CA ASN A 90 -1.85 0.26 0.98
C ASN A 90 -1.69 1.78 0.80
N ALA A 91 -0.47 2.28 0.63
CA ALA A 91 -0.26 3.70 0.35
C ALA A 91 -1.10 4.16 -0.84
N GLY A 92 -1.83 5.25 -0.66
CA GLY A 92 -2.72 5.75 -1.70
C GLY A 92 -3.33 7.09 -1.32
N ARG A 93 -3.98 7.69 -2.31
CA ARG A 93 -4.80 8.90 -2.13
C ARG A 93 -6.08 8.77 -2.91
N SER A 94 -7.11 9.44 -2.41
CA SER A 94 -8.41 9.56 -3.08
C SER A 94 -8.74 11.03 -3.26
N ILE A 95 -9.27 11.38 -4.42
CA ILE A 95 -9.79 12.71 -4.72
C ILE A 95 -11.23 12.52 -5.20
N ARG A 96 -12.16 13.18 -4.51
CA ARG A 96 -13.57 13.25 -4.89
C ARG A 96 -13.84 14.56 -5.61
N ARG A 97 -14.00 14.53 -6.94
CA ARG A 97 -14.27 15.69 -7.78
C ARG A 97 -15.03 15.28 -9.04
N ALA A 98 -16.03 16.06 -9.45
CA ALA A 98 -16.69 15.88 -10.74
C ALA A 98 -15.70 16.18 -11.89
N ILE A 99 -15.85 15.50 -13.02
CA ILE A 99 -14.99 15.73 -14.19
C ILE A 99 -15.07 17.16 -14.66
N GLU A 100 -16.28 17.74 -14.72
CA GLU A 100 -16.52 19.14 -15.10
C GLU A 100 -15.78 20.15 -14.20
N SER A 101 -15.54 19.81 -12.92
CA SER A 101 -14.78 20.63 -11.97
C SER A 101 -13.28 20.32 -12.00
N SER A 102 -12.81 19.57 -12.98
CA SER A 102 -11.43 19.08 -13.07
C SER A 102 -10.70 19.55 -14.33
N TYR A 103 -11.33 20.33 -15.21
CA TYR A 103 -10.76 20.74 -16.49
C TYR A 103 -9.45 21.52 -16.35
N ASP A 104 -9.30 22.31 -15.30
CA ASP A 104 -8.10 23.08 -14.96
C ASP A 104 -7.21 22.39 -13.89
N ARG A 105 -7.52 21.13 -13.54
CA ARG A 105 -6.91 20.42 -12.43
C ARG A 105 -6.35 19.04 -12.83
N PHE A 106 -5.80 18.94 -14.02
CA PHE A 106 -5.27 17.68 -14.53
C PHE A 106 -4.20 17.07 -13.62
N HIS A 107 -3.45 17.89 -12.90
CA HIS A 107 -2.50 17.45 -11.88
C HIS A 107 -3.09 16.57 -10.78
N ASP A 108 -4.40 16.59 -10.55
CA ASP A 108 -5.06 15.67 -9.60
C ASP A 108 -5.08 14.24 -10.11
N TYR A 109 -5.23 14.06 -11.44
CA TYR A 109 -5.12 12.76 -12.10
C TYR A 109 -3.68 12.24 -12.06
N GLU A 110 -2.71 13.10 -12.41
CA GLU A 110 -1.30 12.76 -12.41
C GLU A 110 -0.83 12.32 -11.02
N ARG A 111 -1.09 13.12 -9.98
CA ARG A 111 -0.70 12.82 -8.60
C ARG A 111 -1.34 11.54 -8.07
N THR A 112 -2.60 11.29 -8.46
CA THR A 112 -3.33 10.09 -8.02
C THR A 112 -2.75 8.85 -8.69
N MET A 113 -2.51 8.92 -10.00
CA MET A 113 -1.88 7.84 -10.76
C MET A 113 -0.44 7.59 -10.28
N GLN A 114 0.31 8.66 -10.02
CA GLN A 114 1.69 8.58 -9.56
C GLN A 114 1.83 7.76 -8.27
N LEU A 115 0.99 8.04 -7.27
CA LEU A 115 1.05 7.31 -6.00
C LEU A 115 0.38 5.93 -6.09
N ASN A 116 -0.87 5.88 -6.58
CA ASN A 116 -1.69 4.67 -6.48
C ASN A 116 -1.29 3.58 -7.47
N TYR A 117 -0.65 3.95 -8.58
CA TYR A 117 -0.23 3.03 -9.63
C TYR A 117 1.29 2.98 -9.79
N PHE A 118 1.93 4.05 -10.28
CA PHE A 118 3.36 4.00 -10.60
C PHE A 118 4.24 3.72 -9.38
N GLY A 119 4.02 4.40 -8.26
CA GLY A 119 4.77 4.16 -7.03
C GLY A 119 4.54 2.77 -6.47
N CYS A 120 3.28 2.33 -6.44
CA CYS A 120 2.93 0.97 -6.05
C CYS A 120 3.67 -0.07 -6.92
N LEU A 121 3.69 0.11 -8.25
CA LEU A 121 4.41 -0.77 -9.16
C LEU A 121 5.93 -0.72 -8.93
N ARG A 122 6.51 0.47 -8.74
CA ARG A 122 7.95 0.61 -8.56
C ARG A 122 8.43 -0.19 -7.35
N VAL A 123 7.73 -0.07 -6.22
CA VAL A 123 8.03 -0.85 -5.02
C VAL A 123 7.81 -2.35 -5.26
N THR A 124 6.71 -2.73 -5.88
CA THR A 124 6.39 -4.13 -6.17
C THR A 124 7.47 -4.76 -7.06
N MET A 125 7.79 -4.14 -8.18
CA MET A 125 8.81 -4.64 -9.11
C MET A 125 10.20 -4.67 -8.48
N GLY A 126 10.48 -3.80 -7.53
CA GLY A 126 11.74 -3.80 -6.79
C GLY A 126 11.92 -5.02 -5.89
N PHE A 127 10.85 -5.56 -5.31
CA PHE A 127 10.91 -6.76 -4.46
C PHE A 127 10.74 -8.06 -5.23
N LEU A 128 10.12 -8.04 -6.42
CA LEU A 128 9.86 -9.26 -7.20
C LEU A 128 11.09 -10.11 -7.47
N PRO A 129 12.28 -9.57 -7.86
CA PRO A 129 13.46 -10.41 -8.09
C PRO A 129 13.83 -11.27 -6.89
N ALA A 130 13.86 -10.70 -5.68
CA ALA A 130 14.17 -11.44 -4.46
C ALA A 130 13.09 -12.48 -4.11
N MET A 131 11.80 -12.17 -4.35
CA MET A 131 10.70 -13.10 -4.15
C MET A 131 10.79 -14.29 -5.11
N VAL A 132 11.11 -14.04 -6.37
CA VAL A 132 11.29 -15.09 -7.41
C VAL A 132 12.48 -15.98 -7.07
N GLU A 133 13.64 -15.41 -6.72
CA GLU A 133 14.82 -16.15 -6.32
C GLU A 133 14.54 -17.09 -5.15
N GLN A 134 13.80 -16.61 -4.15
CA GLN A 134 13.39 -17.40 -2.99
C GLN A 134 12.20 -18.33 -3.28
N ARG A 135 11.59 -18.24 -4.45
CA ARG A 135 10.32 -18.90 -4.82
C ARG A 135 9.23 -18.70 -3.77
N LYS A 136 9.16 -17.49 -3.23
CA LYS A 136 8.30 -17.18 -2.09
C LYS A 136 8.01 -15.69 -2.04
N GLY A 137 6.75 -15.33 -2.09
CA GLY A 137 6.30 -13.95 -1.95
C GLY A 137 4.78 -13.83 -2.05
N HIS A 138 4.22 -12.88 -1.35
CA HIS A 138 2.80 -12.57 -1.46
C HIS A 138 2.60 -11.06 -1.50
N ILE A 139 2.00 -10.57 -2.58
CA ILE A 139 1.71 -9.17 -2.80
C ILE A 139 0.20 -8.96 -2.64
N VAL A 140 -0.17 -8.07 -1.73
CA VAL A 140 -1.56 -7.72 -1.45
C VAL A 140 -1.79 -6.26 -1.84
N ASN A 141 -2.66 -6.02 -2.79
CA ASN A 141 -3.03 -4.69 -3.24
C ASN A 141 -4.35 -4.25 -2.61
N ILE A 142 -4.32 -3.16 -1.84
CA ILE A 142 -5.52 -2.54 -1.29
C ILE A 142 -6.15 -1.69 -2.39
N SER A 143 -7.19 -2.23 -3.00
CA SER A 143 -8.01 -1.62 -4.03
C SER A 143 -9.31 -1.04 -3.43
N SER A 144 -10.33 -0.88 -4.22
CA SER A 144 -11.59 -0.26 -3.82
C SER A 144 -12.77 -0.90 -4.53
N ILE A 145 -13.88 -1.06 -3.83
CA ILE A 145 -15.17 -1.41 -4.44
C ILE A 145 -15.56 -0.41 -5.53
N GLY A 146 -15.04 0.82 -5.49
CA GLY A 146 -15.23 1.83 -6.52
C GLY A 146 -14.82 1.36 -7.92
N VAL A 147 -13.86 0.45 -8.03
CA VAL A 147 -13.44 -0.17 -9.31
C VAL A 147 -14.57 -1.03 -9.90
N LEU A 148 -15.35 -1.68 -9.05
CA LEU A 148 -16.46 -2.55 -9.47
C LEU A 148 -17.75 -1.76 -9.74
N THR A 149 -17.94 -0.63 -9.06
CA THR A 149 -19.16 0.16 -9.10
C THR A 149 -19.06 1.41 -9.99
N ASN A 150 -17.85 1.77 -10.45
CA ASN A 150 -17.58 2.97 -11.24
C ASN A 150 -18.14 4.24 -10.57
N ALA A 151 -17.83 4.42 -9.28
CA ALA A 151 -18.39 5.47 -8.45
C ALA A 151 -18.19 6.88 -9.05
N PRO A 152 -19.25 7.67 -9.30
CA PRO A 152 -19.15 9.01 -9.87
C PRO A 152 -18.37 9.95 -8.94
N ARG A 153 -17.70 10.93 -9.52
CA ARG A 153 -16.80 11.90 -8.86
C ARG A 153 -15.48 11.31 -8.33
N PHE A 154 -15.19 10.05 -8.58
CA PHE A 154 -13.93 9.41 -8.20
C PHE A 154 -13.10 8.97 -9.41
N SER A 155 -13.28 9.60 -10.59
CA SER A 155 -12.69 9.16 -11.85
C SER A 155 -11.17 8.98 -11.78
N ALA A 156 -10.41 9.92 -11.20
CA ALA A 156 -8.96 9.80 -11.04
C ALA A 156 -8.58 8.62 -10.12
N TYR A 157 -9.27 8.48 -9.00
CA TYR A 157 -9.02 7.42 -8.03
C TYR A 157 -9.38 6.04 -8.60
N VAL A 158 -10.58 5.90 -9.13
CA VAL A 158 -11.07 4.62 -9.71
C VAL A 158 -10.18 4.19 -10.87
N ALA A 159 -9.82 5.11 -11.78
CA ALA A 159 -8.91 4.79 -12.88
C ALA A 159 -7.55 4.28 -12.39
N SER A 160 -6.96 4.90 -11.35
CA SER A 160 -5.68 4.47 -10.80
C SER A 160 -5.75 3.08 -10.16
N LYS A 161 -6.82 2.77 -9.46
CA LYS A 161 -7.03 1.45 -8.84
C LYS A 161 -7.39 0.38 -9.88
N ALA A 162 -8.16 0.73 -10.92
CA ALA A 162 -8.47 -0.17 -12.04
C ALA A 162 -7.21 -0.53 -12.84
N ALA A 163 -6.31 0.43 -13.06
CA ALA A 163 -5.02 0.17 -13.69
C ALA A 163 -4.19 -0.83 -12.87
N LEU A 164 -4.12 -0.65 -11.55
CA LEU A 164 -3.42 -1.57 -10.66
C LEU A 164 -4.04 -2.97 -10.68
N ASP A 165 -5.38 -3.08 -10.68
CA ASP A 165 -6.08 -4.37 -10.73
C ASP A 165 -5.80 -5.10 -12.06
N ALA A 166 -5.79 -4.38 -13.19
CA ALA A 166 -5.48 -4.95 -14.49
C ALA A 166 -4.04 -5.48 -14.53
N TRP A 167 -3.07 -4.66 -14.07
CA TRP A 167 -1.67 -5.08 -13.98
C TRP A 167 -1.50 -6.30 -13.07
N THR A 168 -2.18 -6.31 -11.92
CA THR A 168 -2.11 -7.42 -10.96
C THR A 168 -2.56 -8.74 -11.57
N ARG A 169 -3.61 -8.75 -12.40
CA ARG A 169 -4.07 -9.97 -13.09
C ARG A 169 -3.05 -10.47 -14.09
N CYS A 170 -2.38 -9.58 -14.84
CA CYS A 170 -1.29 -9.97 -15.74
C CYS A 170 -0.13 -10.57 -14.93
N ALA A 171 0.32 -9.87 -13.89
CA ALA A 171 1.41 -10.33 -13.05
C ALA A 171 1.10 -11.69 -12.38
N ALA A 172 -0.12 -11.88 -11.87
CA ALA A 172 -0.50 -13.15 -11.26
C ALA A 172 -0.38 -14.33 -12.23
N SER A 173 -0.68 -14.13 -13.52
CA SER A 173 -0.49 -15.15 -14.55
C SER A 173 0.99 -15.39 -14.89
N GLU A 174 1.78 -14.32 -14.98
CA GLU A 174 3.21 -14.40 -15.31
C GLU A 174 4.05 -15.06 -14.20
N TYR A 175 3.66 -14.89 -12.95
CA TYR A 175 4.38 -15.38 -11.77
C TYR A 175 3.78 -16.66 -11.16
N ALA A 176 2.76 -17.27 -11.77
CA ALA A 176 2.03 -18.42 -11.23
C ALA A 176 2.96 -19.58 -10.82
N ASP A 177 3.98 -19.88 -11.64
CA ASP A 177 4.92 -20.97 -11.40
C ASP A 177 6.21 -20.54 -10.68
N GLN A 178 6.30 -19.27 -10.26
CA GLN A 178 7.51 -18.70 -9.68
C GLN A 178 7.45 -18.57 -8.14
N GLY A 179 6.39 -19.06 -7.51
CA GLY A 179 6.21 -19.02 -6.06
C GLY A 179 5.79 -17.66 -5.51
N VAL A 180 5.37 -16.74 -6.38
CA VAL A 180 4.86 -15.42 -6.00
C VAL A 180 3.35 -15.36 -6.25
N SER A 181 2.61 -14.95 -5.24
CA SER A 181 1.14 -14.84 -5.31
C SER A 181 0.68 -13.39 -5.17
N PHE A 182 -0.49 -13.10 -5.73
CA PHE A 182 -1.10 -11.77 -5.71
C PHE A 182 -2.52 -11.84 -5.20
N THR A 183 -2.90 -10.88 -4.37
CA THR A 183 -4.26 -10.71 -3.86
C THR A 183 -4.70 -9.26 -4.02
N THR A 184 -5.89 -9.03 -4.57
CA THR A 184 -6.53 -7.72 -4.58
C THR A 184 -7.67 -7.71 -3.57
N ILE A 185 -7.68 -6.70 -2.69
CA ILE A 185 -8.75 -6.49 -1.70
C ILE A 185 -9.53 -5.25 -2.09
N ASN A 186 -10.77 -5.43 -2.56
CA ASN A 186 -11.67 -4.33 -2.89
C ASN A 186 -12.36 -3.82 -1.63
N MET A 187 -11.73 -2.85 -0.94
CA MET A 187 -12.23 -2.29 0.30
C MET A 187 -13.51 -1.50 0.07
N PRO A 188 -14.50 -1.64 0.95
CA PRO A 188 -15.64 -0.73 1.03
C PRO A 188 -15.19 0.64 1.55
N LEU A 189 -16.12 1.58 1.68
CA LEU A 189 -15.84 2.85 2.35
C LEU A 189 -15.51 2.58 3.83
N VAL A 190 -14.30 2.95 4.23
CA VAL A 190 -13.83 2.82 5.61
C VAL A 190 -13.56 4.21 6.18
N ARG A 191 -14.04 4.49 7.38
CA ARG A 191 -13.77 5.77 8.07
C ARG A 191 -12.29 5.84 8.46
N THR A 192 -11.54 6.66 7.75
CA THR A 192 -10.09 6.86 7.93
C THR A 192 -9.77 8.35 7.76
N PRO A 193 -8.56 8.79 8.15
CA PRO A 193 -8.11 10.17 7.90
C PRO A 193 -8.16 10.57 6.41
N MET A 194 -8.06 9.63 5.49
CA MET A 194 -8.13 9.89 4.05
C MET A 194 -9.48 10.48 3.62
N ILE A 195 -10.59 10.06 4.25
CA ILE A 195 -11.95 10.53 3.89
C ILE A 195 -12.44 11.67 4.79
N ALA A 196 -11.76 11.94 5.90
CA ALA A 196 -12.16 12.98 6.87
C ALA A 196 -12.43 14.37 6.25
N PRO A 197 -11.70 14.81 5.20
CA PRO A 197 -12.00 16.09 4.54
C PRO A 197 -13.32 16.10 3.75
N THR A 198 -13.95 14.95 3.54
CA THR A 198 -15.19 14.84 2.75
C THR A 198 -16.39 14.87 3.68
N GLN A 199 -16.99 16.05 3.83
CA GLN A 199 -18.15 16.31 4.74
C GLN A 199 -19.35 15.38 4.50
N LEU A 200 -19.48 14.80 3.30
CA LEU A 200 -20.57 13.90 2.93
C LEU A 200 -20.65 12.63 3.82
N TYR A 201 -19.59 12.28 4.49
CA TYR A 201 -19.49 11.05 5.31
C TYR A 201 -19.62 11.33 6.83
N ASN A 202 -19.97 12.55 7.20
CA ASN A 202 -20.11 12.97 8.61
C ASN A 202 -21.51 12.71 9.21
N ASN A 203 -22.43 12.08 8.44
CA ASN A 203 -23.78 11.70 8.89
C ASN A 203 -23.88 10.21 9.15
#